data_cb7a262d0c361bb6588a803eeda3b3c0
#
_entry.id   cb7a262d0c361bb6588a803eeda3b3c0
#
_cell.length_a   1.000
_cell.length_b   1.000
_cell.length_c   1.000
_cell.angle_alpha   90.00
_cell.angle_beta   90.00
_cell.angle_gamma   90.00
#
_symmetry.space_group_name_H-M   'P 1'
#
loop_
_entity.id
_entity.type
_entity.pdbx_description
1 polymer ?
#
loop_
_entity_poly.entity_id
_entity_poly.type
_entity_poly.pdbx_seq_one_letter_code
_entity_poly.pdbx_strand_id
1 'polypeptide(L)'
;MAELIPWYYTSGSGIVLVLQTIFLFSIVRADLPGSWELIVQDAGIASMHTAVTRFNTVILLDRTNIGPSRKALDRHRCRKDPKDAALKRDCYAHSVLFDLGTNQIRPLMIQTDTWCSSGQFLSDGSLLQTGGDKDGFKKIRKFEPCDPNETCDWVELQDTELITGRWYASNQILPDGSVIIVGGRGTNTVEYYPPRENGAVPFQFLADVEDKQMDNLYPYVHLLPDDDGGNLFIFANSRAVKYDHRINAVVKEYPPLDGGPRNYPSGGSSAMLAIQGDFTTAEILICGGAQSGAFTARAIDAPAHGTCGRIVATAADPVWVTEEMPFGRIMGDMVNLPTGEILIINGAQAGSQGFEMGSDPCLYPLLYRPDQPIGLRFMTLNPGTVPRMYHSTANLLPDGRILLAGSNPHYFYKFNAEFPTELRIEAFSPEYLSPDRANLRPEIQEIPQIIRYGEVFDVFVTVPLPVVGIIQMNWGSAPFATHSFSQGQRLVKLTVAPSVPDGVGRYRIQCTAPPNGAVSPPGYYMAFAVNQGVPSIARWIRIVS
;
A
#
# COMPACT_ATOMS: atom_id res chain seq x y z
N MET A 1 12.68 32.85 32.72
CA MET A 1 13.10 33.46 34.01
C MET A 1 14.29 32.65 34.49
N ALA A 2 15.44 33.26 34.65
CA ALA A 2 16.64 32.58 35.14
C ALA A 2 16.73 32.84 36.63
N GLU A 3 16.69 31.82 37.46
CA GLU A 3 16.99 31.91 38.87
C GLU A 3 18.50 31.75 39.08
N LEU A 4 19.08 32.69 39.83
CA LEU A 4 20.48 32.70 40.23
C LEU A 4 20.61 32.03 41.62
N ILE A 5 21.37 30.94 41.70
CA ILE A 5 21.72 30.28 42.98
C ILE A 5 23.18 30.65 43.30
N PRO A 6 23.46 31.37 44.43
CA PRO A 6 24.82 31.69 44.82
C PRO A 6 25.45 30.57 45.66
N TRP A 7 26.68 30.16 45.35
CA TRP A 7 27.52 29.33 46.22
C TRP A 7 28.64 30.17 46.82
N TYR A 8 28.82 30.06 48.12
CA TYR A 8 29.91 30.74 48.85
C TYR A 8 31.04 29.74 49.13
N TYR A 9 32.26 30.11 48.76
CA TYR A 9 33.48 29.43 49.22
C TYR A 9 34.33 30.39 50.00
N THR A 10 34.68 30.04 51.27
CA THR A 10 35.59 30.84 52.11
C THR A 10 36.96 30.19 52.18
N SER A 11 37.99 30.83 51.60
CA SER A 11 39.38 30.62 51.95
C SER A 11 40.02 32.00 52.17
N GLY A 12 40.60 32.18 53.33
CA GLY A 12 41.19 33.39 53.92
C GLY A 12 41.61 34.50 52.93
N SER A 13 40.93 35.62 53.04
CA SER A 13 41.23 36.91 52.44
C SER A 13 40.68 37.14 51.01
N GLY A 14 39.37 37.31 50.92
CA GLY A 14 38.69 37.86 49.74
C GLY A 14 37.49 37.02 49.28
N ILE A 15 36.32 37.64 49.23
CA ILE A 15 35.09 37.00 48.67
C ILE A 15 35.14 37.19 47.16
N VAL A 16 35.32 36.10 46.40
CA VAL A 16 35.18 36.11 44.93
C VAL A 16 33.78 35.60 44.62
N LEU A 17 32.91 36.47 44.13
CA LEU A 17 31.57 36.09 43.63
C LEU A 17 31.71 35.53 42.22
N VAL A 18 31.55 34.20 42.05
CA VAL A 18 31.47 33.58 40.75
C VAL A 18 30.00 33.42 40.35
N LEU A 19 29.55 34.29 39.45
CA LEU A 19 28.23 34.17 38.81
C LEU A 19 28.29 33.13 37.71
N GLN A 20 27.80 31.91 37.94
CA GLN A 20 27.56 30.94 36.88
C GLN A 20 26.17 31.19 36.25
N THR A 21 26.18 31.69 35.04
CA THR A 21 24.95 31.81 34.23
C THR A 21 24.64 30.46 33.60
N ILE A 22 23.62 29.76 34.10
CA ILE A 22 23.12 28.54 33.48
C ILE A 22 22.22 28.95 32.30
N PHE A 23 22.72 28.79 31.09
CA PHE A 23 21.90 28.89 29.88
C PHE A 23 21.04 27.64 29.79
N LEU A 24 19.78 27.72 30.15
CA LEU A 24 18.76 26.73 29.78
C LEU A 24 18.48 26.91 28.29
N PHE A 25 19.13 26.10 27.47
CA PHE A 25 18.72 25.90 26.08
C PHE A 25 17.38 25.16 26.12
N SER A 26 16.28 25.86 25.90
CA SER A 26 15.03 25.23 25.47
C SER A 26 15.31 24.62 24.12
N ILE A 27 15.52 23.31 24.10
CA ILE A 27 15.51 22.56 22.84
C ILE A 27 14.06 22.65 22.33
N VAL A 28 13.80 23.59 21.43
CA VAL A 28 12.59 23.58 20.62
C VAL A 28 12.72 22.30 19.78
N ARG A 29 12.06 21.26 20.21
CA ARG A 29 11.90 20.06 19.39
C ARG A 29 11.07 20.52 18.21
N ALA A 30 11.68 20.63 17.04
CA ALA A 30 10.91 20.84 15.81
C ALA A 30 9.93 19.67 15.70
N ASP A 31 8.65 19.97 15.55
CA ASP A 31 7.64 18.94 15.34
C ASP A 31 7.95 18.21 14.04
N LEU A 32 7.90 16.88 14.09
CA LEU A 32 8.11 16.05 12.90
C LEU A 32 6.99 16.29 11.88
N PRO A 33 7.28 16.27 10.57
CA PRO A 33 6.28 16.53 9.54
C PRO A 33 5.16 15.49 9.53
N GLY A 34 3.97 15.94 9.11
CA GLY A 34 2.76 15.12 8.98
C GLY A 34 1.84 15.20 10.19
N SER A 35 0.58 14.89 9.98
CA SER A 35 -0.47 14.93 11.02
C SER A 35 -1.43 13.76 10.91
N TRP A 36 -2.07 13.43 12.03
CA TRP A 36 -3.00 12.31 12.15
C TRP A 36 -4.40 12.81 12.45
N GLU A 37 -5.39 12.12 11.87
CA GLU A 37 -6.82 12.37 12.09
C GLU A 37 -7.54 11.05 12.31
N LEU A 38 -8.33 10.96 13.39
CA LEU A 38 -9.28 9.87 13.60
C LEU A 38 -10.55 10.17 12.80
N ILE A 39 -10.82 9.37 11.76
CA ILE A 39 -11.99 9.57 10.89
C ILE A 39 -13.21 8.80 11.41
N VAL A 40 -13.01 7.53 11.77
CA VAL A 40 -14.07 6.66 12.26
C VAL A 40 -13.61 5.93 13.51
N GLN A 41 -14.40 6.04 14.58
CA GLN A 41 -14.10 5.38 15.87
C GLN A 41 -14.30 3.87 15.83
N ASP A 42 -15.24 3.37 15.04
CA ASP A 42 -15.56 1.94 14.94
C ASP A 42 -16.14 1.62 13.55
N ALA A 43 -15.34 0.97 12.71
CA ALA A 43 -15.79 0.50 11.39
C ALA A 43 -16.62 -0.78 11.45
N GLY A 44 -16.66 -1.42 12.61
CA GLY A 44 -17.37 -2.68 12.82
C GLY A 44 -16.56 -3.93 12.47
N ILE A 45 -15.48 -3.79 11.69
CA ILE A 45 -14.56 -4.86 11.32
C ILE A 45 -13.12 -4.39 11.43
N ALA A 46 -12.18 -5.32 11.65
CA ALA A 46 -10.75 -5.07 11.51
C ALA A 46 -10.36 -5.37 10.06
N SER A 47 -10.00 -4.34 9.31
CA SER A 47 -9.74 -4.47 7.88
C SER A 47 -8.41 -5.14 7.58
N MET A 48 -8.45 -6.42 7.19
CA MET A 48 -7.29 -7.16 6.70
C MET A 48 -6.92 -6.78 5.25
N HIS A 49 -7.91 -6.36 4.46
CA HIS A 49 -7.77 -5.92 3.08
C HIS A 49 -8.48 -4.58 2.87
N THR A 50 -7.91 -3.72 2.04
CA THR A 50 -8.46 -2.40 1.74
C THR A 50 -8.26 -2.05 0.27
N ALA A 51 -9.30 -1.46 -0.36
CA ALA A 51 -9.25 -0.97 -1.73
C ALA A 51 -10.09 0.31 -1.89
N VAL A 52 -9.53 1.34 -2.54
CA VAL A 52 -10.21 2.63 -2.79
C VAL A 52 -10.86 2.59 -4.17
N THR A 53 -12.15 2.89 -4.26
CA THR A 53 -12.91 2.82 -5.52
C THR A 53 -12.99 4.18 -6.24
N ARG A 54 -13.30 4.13 -7.54
CA ARG A 54 -13.50 5.34 -8.36
C ARG A 54 -14.68 6.23 -7.94
N PHE A 55 -15.50 5.78 -7.01
CA PHE A 55 -16.60 6.55 -6.43
C PHE A 55 -16.23 7.20 -5.08
N ASN A 56 -14.93 7.28 -4.76
CA ASN A 56 -14.44 7.80 -3.48
C ASN A 56 -15.03 7.05 -2.29
N THR A 57 -15.21 5.76 -2.43
CA THR A 57 -15.54 4.83 -1.34
C THR A 57 -14.38 3.87 -1.10
N VAL A 58 -14.31 3.29 0.08
CA VAL A 58 -13.29 2.33 0.45
C VAL A 58 -13.93 1.02 0.85
N ILE A 59 -13.54 -0.06 0.19
CA ILE A 59 -13.90 -1.41 0.58
C ILE A 59 -12.93 -1.85 1.67
N LEU A 60 -13.47 -2.19 2.83
CA LEU A 60 -12.74 -2.86 3.91
C LEU A 60 -13.23 -4.29 3.97
N LEU A 61 -12.32 -5.24 4.14
CA LEU A 61 -12.61 -6.66 4.08
C LEU A 61 -11.80 -7.43 5.13
N ASP A 62 -12.47 -8.27 5.89
CA ASP A 62 -11.87 -9.23 6.82
C ASP A 62 -12.25 -10.66 6.42
N ARG A 63 -11.86 -11.64 7.18
CA ARG A 63 -12.23 -13.05 6.99
C ARG A 63 -13.59 -13.37 7.62
N THR A 64 -14.32 -14.34 7.07
CA THR A 64 -15.64 -14.71 7.58
C THR A 64 -15.59 -15.61 8.81
N ASN A 65 -14.52 -16.35 9.02
CA ASN A 65 -14.38 -17.32 10.12
C ASN A 65 -13.80 -16.72 11.41
N ILE A 66 -13.93 -15.40 11.60
CA ILE A 66 -13.39 -14.67 12.75
C ILE A 66 -14.36 -14.59 13.95
N GLY A 67 -15.59 -15.01 13.76
CA GLY A 67 -16.65 -14.83 14.74
C GLY A 67 -17.44 -13.53 14.50
N PRO A 68 -18.26 -13.09 15.46
CA PRO A 68 -19.13 -11.94 15.26
C PRO A 68 -18.30 -10.65 15.12
N SER A 69 -18.55 -9.89 14.06
CA SER A 69 -18.10 -8.51 13.95
C SER A 69 -19.01 -7.58 14.76
N ARG A 70 -18.68 -6.28 14.79
CA ARG A 70 -19.56 -5.26 15.41
C ARG A 70 -20.56 -4.66 14.44
N LYS A 71 -20.62 -5.14 13.19
CA LYS A 71 -21.55 -4.67 12.16
C LYS A 71 -22.49 -5.77 11.74
N ALA A 72 -23.77 -5.65 12.07
CA ALA A 72 -24.78 -6.61 11.65
C ALA A 72 -25.11 -6.43 10.16
N LEU A 73 -25.40 -7.55 9.49
CA LEU A 73 -26.09 -7.57 8.19
C LEU A 73 -27.60 -7.39 8.41
N ASP A 74 -28.32 -7.04 7.35
CA ASP A 74 -29.78 -7.01 7.37
C ASP A 74 -30.34 -8.38 7.78
N ARG A 75 -31.46 -8.39 8.52
CA ARG A 75 -32.02 -9.57 9.24
C ARG A 75 -32.21 -10.83 8.40
N HIS A 76 -32.29 -10.71 7.08
CA HIS A 76 -32.51 -11.84 6.16
C HIS A 76 -31.25 -12.27 5.41
N ARG A 77 -30.11 -11.58 5.62
CA ARG A 77 -28.85 -11.80 4.93
C ARG A 77 -27.84 -12.44 5.87
N CYS A 78 -28.01 -13.73 6.14
CA CYS A 78 -27.06 -14.47 6.97
C CYS A 78 -26.34 -15.52 6.12
N ARG A 79 -25.04 -15.59 6.26
CA ARG A 79 -24.22 -16.69 5.75
C ARG A 79 -24.52 -17.97 6.52
N LYS A 80 -24.54 -19.11 5.84
CA LYS A 80 -24.64 -20.42 6.47
C LYS A 80 -23.47 -21.28 6.01
N ASP A 81 -22.62 -21.66 6.94
CA ASP A 81 -21.53 -22.61 6.71
C ASP A 81 -21.46 -23.59 7.90
N PRO A 82 -21.91 -24.85 7.71
CA PRO A 82 -21.85 -25.87 8.76
C PRO A 82 -20.44 -26.22 9.24
N LYS A 83 -19.42 -25.90 8.43
CA LYS A 83 -18.00 -26.17 8.71
C LYS A 83 -17.28 -24.99 9.36
N ASP A 84 -17.91 -23.80 9.39
CA ASP A 84 -17.30 -22.64 10.03
C ASP A 84 -16.99 -22.92 11.51
N ALA A 85 -15.78 -22.56 11.92
CA ALA A 85 -15.31 -22.82 13.27
C ALA A 85 -15.94 -21.89 14.32
N ALA A 86 -16.38 -20.70 13.90
CA ALA A 86 -16.91 -19.68 14.79
C ALA A 86 -18.44 -19.62 14.79
N LEU A 87 -19.08 -19.44 13.62
CA LEU A 87 -20.51 -19.24 13.50
C LEU A 87 -21.12 -20.07 12.36
N LYS A 88 -21.90 -21.12 12.69
CA LYS A 88 -22.61 -21.93 11.68
C LYS A 88 -23.68 -21.15 10.91
N ARG A 89 -24.25 -20.14 11.54
CA ARG A 89 -25.10 -19.12 10.94
C ARG A 89 -24.57 -17.77 11.36
N ASP A 90 -24.09 -17.01 10.40
CA ASP A 90 -23.43 -15.75 10.61
C ASP A 90 -24.25 -14.62 9.95
N CYS A 91 -24.72 -13.68 10.77
CA CYS A 91 -25.50 -12.53 10.36
C CYS A 91 -24.72 -11.22 10.56
N TYR A 92 -23.40 -11.31 10.62
CA TYR A 92 -22.51 -10.17 10.74
C TYR A 92 -21.78 -9.89 9.42
N ALA A 93 -21.46 -8.61 9.20
CA ALA A 93 -20.67 -8.21 8.05
C ALA A 93 -19.19 -8.47 8.29
N HIS A 94 -18.52 -9.04 7.30
CA HIS A 94 -17.06 -9.20 7.25
C HIS A 94 -16.45 -8.38 6.11
N SER A 95 -17.28 -7.60 5.44
CA SER A 95 -16.87 -6.54 4.52
C SER A 95 -17.78 -5.35 4.73
N VAL A 96 -17.21 -4.14 4.58
CA VAL A 96 -17.96 -2.90 4.65
C VAL A 96 -17.51 -1.94 3.56
N LEU A 97 -18.43 -1.08 3.13
CA LEU A 97 -18.15 0.05 2.27
C LEU A 97 -18.13 1.32 3.11
N PHE A 98 -17.00 2.00 3.12
CA PHE A 98 -16.80 3.28 3.78
C PHE A 98 -16.88 4.41 2.75
N ASP A 99 -17.77 5.36 2.94
CA ASP A 99 -17.93 6.54 2.08
C ASP A 99 -17.09 7.70 2.62
N LEU A 100 -16.13 8.15 1.81
CA LEU A 100 -15.20 9.23 2.18
C LEU A 100 -15.87 10.62 2.28
N GLY A 101 -17.01 10.81 1.62
CA GLY A 101 -17.74 12.09 1.64
C GLY A 101 -18.57 12.30 2.89
N THR A 102 -19.13 11.21 3.43
CA THR A 102 -20.09 11.24 4.55
C THR A 102 -19.58 10.56 5.82
N ASN A 103 -18.46 9.87 5.74
CA ASN A 103 -17.92 8.98 6.79
C ASN A 103 -18.88 7.85 7.20
N GLN A 104 -19.86 7.51 6.35
CA GLN A 104 -20.80 6.44 6.62
C GLN A 104 -20.22 5.08 6.27
N ILE A 105 -20.62 4.06 7.05
CA ILE A 105 -20.20 2.67 6.86
C ILE A 105 -21.42 1.81 6.58
N ARG A 106 -21.44 1.18 5.40
CA ARG A 106 -22.48 0.26 4.95
C ARG A 106 -21.98 -1.18 5.00
N PRO A 107 -22.71 -2.11 5.63
CA PRO A 107 -22.36 -3.53 5.63
C PRO A 107 -22.48 -4.13 4.22
N LEU A 108 -21.54 -4.99 3.87
CA LEU A 108 -21.52 -5.78 2.65
C LEU A 108 -21.59 -7.27 2.98
N MET A 109 -22.23 -8.04 2.11
CA MET A 109 -22.35 -9.49 2.27
C MET A 109 -21.25 -10.20 1.53
N ILE A 110 -20.39 -10.90 2.26
CA ILE A 110 -19.41 -11.84 1.70
C ILE A 110 -19.84 -13.27 2.03
N GLN A 111 -19.81 -14.17 1.04
CA GLN A 111 -20.38 -15.50 1.20
C GLN A 111 -19.35 -16.52 1.70
N THR A 112 -18.17 -16.56 1.12
CA THR A 112 -17.11 -17.53 1.44
C THR A 112 -15.89 -16.85 2.04
N ASP A 113 -15.02 -17.62 2.68
CA ASP A 113 -13.91 -17.08 3.47
C ASP A 113 -12.85 -16.38 2.62
N THR A 114 -12.58 -15.15 2.99
CA THR A 114 -11.62 -14.23 2.35
C THR A 114 -10.28 -14.17 3.05
N TRP A 115 -10.04 -15.05 4.03
CA TRP A 115 -8.81 -15.00 4.81
C TRP A 115 -7.57 -15.11 3.93
N CYS A 116 -6.72 -14.07 4.00
CA CYS A 116 -5.50 -13.94 3.21
C CYS A 116 -5.71 -14.19 1.69
N SER A 117 -6.82 -13.69 1.18
CA SER A 117 -7.11 -13.66 -0.25
C SER A 117 -6.26 -12.61 -0.98
N SER A 118 -6.39 -12.54 -2.29
CA SER A 118 -5.74 -11.55 -3.14
C SER A 118 -6.77 -10.75 -3.95
N GLY A 119 -6.38 -9.61 -4.47
CA GLY A 119 -7.30 -8.77 -5.22
C GLY A 119 -6.63 -7.85 -6.23
N GLN A 120 -7.41 -7.36 -7.19
CA GLN A 120 -6.97 -6.44 -8.23
C GLN A 120 -8.17 -5.74 -8.86
N PHE A 121 -8.09 -4.43 -9.09
CA PHE A 121 -9.07 -3.75 -9.93
C PHE A 121 -8.90 -4.15 -11.38
N LEU A 122 -10.02 -4.44 -12.04
CA LEU A 122 -10.11 -4.73 -13.47
C LEU A 122 -10.23 -3.44 -14.30
N SER A 123 -10.09 -3.55 -15.60
CA SER A 123 -10.18 -2.41 -16.54
C SER A 123 -11.54 -1.71 -16.55
N ASP A 124 -12.62 -2.39 -16.13
CA ASP A 124 -13.96 -1.82 -15.97
C ASP A 124 -14.13 -1.09 -14.62
N GLY A 125 -13.14 -1.17 -13.73
CA GLY A 125 -13.15 -0.59 -12.40
C GLY A 125 -13.83 -1.45 -11.34
N SER A 126 -14.25 -2.68 -11.65
CA SER A 126 -14.68 -3.64 -10.65
C SER A 126 -13.48 -4.22 -9.90
N LEU A 127 -13.65 -4.54 -8.63
CA LEU A 127 -12.64 -5.23 -7.84
C LEU A 127 -12.83 -6.74 -7.98
N LEU A 128 -11.83 -7.41 -8.54
CA LEU A 128 -11.67 -8.85 -8.53
C LEU A 128 -10.98 -9.27 -7.22
N GLN A 129 -11.55 -10.24 -6.51
CA GLN A 129 -10.98 -10.83 -5.32
C GLN A 129 -10.93 -12.34 -5.50
N THR A 130 -9.79 -12.97 -5.22
CA THR A 130 -9.53 -14.37 -5.53
C THR A 130 -8.99 -15.14 -4.34
N GLY A 131 -9.45 -16.37 -4.18
CA GLY A 131 -8.98 -17.28 -3.14
C GLY A 131 -9.48 -16.91 -1.74
N GLY A 132 -8.71 -17.32 -0.76
CA GLY A 132 -9.02 -17.27 0.66
C GLY A 132 -8.69 -18.60 1.33
N ASP A 133 -9.27 -18.89 2.49
CA ASP A 133 -9.14 -20.19 3.16
C ASP A 133 -10.44 -20.99 3.06
N LYS A 134 -10.42 -22.25 3.43
CA LYS A 134 -11.58 -23.15 3.57
C LYS A 134 -12.51 -23.12 2.36
N ASP A 135 -13.76 -22.69 2.55
CA ASP A 135 -14.78 -22.61 1.50
C ASP A 135 -14.48 -21.52 0.46
N GLY A 136 -13.62 -20.55 0.80
CA GLY A 136 -13.14 -19.50 -0.10
C GLY A 136 -11.96 -19.88 -1.00
N PHE A 137 -11.33 -21.03 -0.77
CA PHE A 137 -10.02 -21.41 -1.31
C PHE A 137 -9.90 -21.34 -2.84
N LYS A 138 -10.99 -21.62 -3.57
CA LYS A 138 -11.07 -21.56 -5.04
C LYS A 138 -11.99 -20.47 -5.57
N LYS A 139 -12.56 -19.66 -4.70
CA LYS A 139 -13.60 -18.72 -5.11
C LYS A 139 -13.05 -17.47 -5.77
N ILE A 140 -13.82 -16.97 -6.72
CA ILE A 140 -13.62 -15.69 -7.38
C ILE A 140 -14.82 -14.82 -7.05
N ARG A 141 -14.57 -13.63 -6.56
CA ARG A 141 -15.59 -12.65 -6.20
C ARG A 141 -15.34 -11.34 -6.92
N LYS A 142 -16.41 -10.67 -7.32
CA LYS A 142 -16.36 -9.32 -7.91
C LYS A 142 -17.16 -8.37 -7.04
N PHE A 143 -16.64 -7.18 -6.89
CA PHE A 143 -17.38 -6.04 -6.39
C PHE A 143 -17.40 -4.98 -7.49
N GLU A 144 -18.58 -4.66 -7.99
CA GLU A 144 -18.79 -3.57 -8.93
C GLU A 144 -19.11 -2.31 -8.14
N PRO A 145 -18.16 -1.34 -8.05
CA PRO A 145 -18.39 -0.11 -7.30
C PRO A 145 -19.53 0.71 -7.91
N CYS A 146 -20.38 1.25 -7.07
CA CYS A 146 -21.50 2.11 -7.44
C CYS A 146 -21.43 3.48 -6.74
N ASP A 147 -22.26 4.41 -7.19
CA ASP A 147 -22.46 5.68 -6.49
C ASP A 147 -22.88 5.41 -5.03
N PRO A 148 -22.41 6.18 -4.04
CA PRO A 148 -22.80 6.00 -2.64
C PRO A 148 -24.31 5.97 -2.37
N ASN A 149 -25.12 6.59 -3.23
CA ASN A 149 -26.58 6.58 -3.15
C ASN A 149 -27.22 5.31 -3.73
N GLU A 150 -26.43 4.45 -4.37
CA GLU A 150 -26.87 3.18 -4.94
C GLU A 150 -26.50 2.00 -4.03
N THR A 151 -27.10 0.83 -4.30
CA THR A 151 -26.78 -0.41 -3.59
C THR A 151 -25.92 -1.31 -4.47
N CYS A 152 -24.69 -1.52 -4.09
CA CYS A 152 -23.80 -2.54 -4.65
C CYS A 152 -23.31 -3.48 -3.55
N ASP A 153 -22.97 -4.70 -3.93
CA ASP A 153 -22.49 -5.72 -3.00
C ASP A 153 -21.58 -6.72 -3.72
N TRP A 154 -20.96 -7.60 -2.96
CA TRP A 154 -20.15 -8.68 -3.51
C TRP A 154 -20.98 -9.68 -4.30
N VAL A 155 -20.46 -10.08 -5.44
CA VAL A 155 -20.97 -11.18 -6.26
C VAL A 155 -19.90 -12.25 -6.32
N GLU A 156 -20.20 -13.43 -5.79
CA GLU A 156 -19.37 -14.62 -5.96
C GLU A 156 -19.75 -15.30 -7.28
N LEU A 157 -18.74 -15.50 -8.16
CA LEU A 157 -18.96 -16.12 -9.47
C LEU A 157 -19.31 -17.60 -9.29
N GLN A 158 -20.42 -18.04 -9.90
CA GLN A 158 -20.91 -19.41 -9.75
C GLN A 158 -20.32 -20.35 -10.83
N ASP A 159 -20.07 -19.80 -12.02
CA ASP A 159 -19.65 -20.57 -13.18
C ASP A 159 -18.12 -20.55 -13.41
N THR A 160 -17.39 -19.82 -12.57
CA THR A 160 -15.94 -19.67 -12.71
C THR A 160 -15.27 -19.75 -11.34
N GLU A 161 -14.38 -20.71 -11.18
CA GLU A 161 -13.55 -20.88 -10.00
C GLU A 161 -12.07 -20.93 -10.38
N LEU A 162 -11.18 -20.73 -9.41
CA LEU A 162 -9.76 -21.00 -9.56
C LEU A 162 -9.54 -22.52 -9.80
N ILE A 163 -8.62 -22.84 -10.67
CA ILE A 163 -8.23 -24.23 -10.96
C ILE A 163 -7.57 -24.83 -9.71
N THR A 164 -6.65 -24.08 -9.09
CA THR A 164 -6.01 -24.46 -7.84
C THR A 164 -6.47 -23.55 -6.71
N GLY A 165 -6.57 -24.09 -5.50
CA GLY A 165 -6.88 -23.28 -4.33
C GLY A 165 -5.72 -22.33 -3.99
N ARG A 166 -6.06 -21.09 -3.57
CA ARG A 166 -5.06 -20.05 -3.33
C ARG A 166 -5.30 -19.31 -2.03
N TRP A 167 -4.43 -19.58 -1.07
CA TRP A 167 -4.33 -18.88 0.20
C TRP A 167 -2.97 -18.17 0.24
N TYR A 168 -2.90 -16.85 0.41
CA TYR A 168 -1.69 -16.02 0.30
C TYR A 168 -1.12 -15.90 -1.12
N ALA A 169 -1.95 -15.78 -2.14
CA ALA A 169 -1.51 -15.48 -3.50
C ALA A 169 -1.37 -13.98 -3.75
N SER A 170 -0.80 -13.59 -4.87
CA SER A 170 -0.73 -12.21 -5.34
C SER A 170 -1.35 -12.05 -6.72
N ASN A 171 -2.09 -10.96 -6.91
CA ASN A 171 -2.73 -10.61 -8.18
C ASN A 171 -2.02 -9.42 -8.83
N GLN A 172 -1.94 -9.41 -10.16
CA GLN A 172 -1.43 -8.29 -10.94
C GLN A 172 -2.21 -8.16 -12.25
N ILE A 173 -2.73 -6.97 -12.53
CA ILE A 173 -3.33 -6.67 -13.84
C ILE A 173 -2.24 -6.59 -14.91
N LEU A 174 -2.53 -7.13 -16.10
CA LEU A 174 -1.67 -7.22 -17.26
C LEU A 174 -2.00 -6.14 -18.30
N PRO A 175 -1.14 -5.92 -19.31
CA PRO A 175 -1.35 -4.90 -20.34
C PRO A 175 -2.64 -5.06 -21.15
N ASP A 176 -3.17 -6.27 -21.26
CA ASP A 176 -4.43 -6.59 -21.95
C ASP A 176 -5.67 -6.46 -21.04
N GLY A 177 -5.47 -6.11 -19.76
CA GLY A 177 -6.54 -6.01 -18.75
C GLY A 177 -6.90 -7.34 -18.09
N SER A 178 -6.31 -8.47 -18.49
CA SER A 178 -6.41 -9.73 -17.73
C SER A 178 -5.60 -9.64 -16.42
N VAL A 179 -5.83 -10.58 -15.51
CA VAL A 179 -5.12 -10.64 -14.23
C VAL A 179 -4.37 -11.95 -14.12
N ILE A 180 -3.09 -11.91 -13.79
CA ILE A 180 -2.33 -13.07 -13.36
C ILE A 180 -2.45 -13.23 -11.84
N ILE A 181 -2.60 -14.48 -11.39
CA ILE A 181 -2.71 -14.87 -9.98
C ILE A 181 -1.53 -15.80 -9.69
N VAL A 182 -0.64 -15.39 -8.80
CA VAL A 182 0.66 -16.01 -8.59
C VAL A 182 0.74 -16.65 -7.21
N GLY A 183 1.04 -17.94 -7.17
CA GLY A 183 1.37 -18.66 -5.95
C GLY A 183 0.18 -18.94 -5.03
N GLY A 184 0.49 -19.01 -3.76
CA GLY A 184 -0.40 -19.39 -2.66
C GLY A 184 0.20 -20.53 -1.85
N ARG A 185 -0.28 -20.75 -0.64
CA ARG A 185 0.25 -21.78 0.26
C ARG A 185 0.08 -23.19 -0.32
N GLY A 186 1.21 -23.87 -0.52
CA GLY A 186 1.22 -25.19 -1.16
C GLY A 186 0.84 -25.17 -2.65
N THR A 187 0.90 -24.02 -3.30
CA THR A 187 0.50 -23.84 -4.70
C THR A 187 1.57 -23.06 -5.47
N ASN A 188 2.48 -23.81 -6.10
CA ASN A 188 3.58 -23.26 -6.89
C ASN A 188 3.21 -23.17 -8.37
N THR A 189 2.13 -22.43 -8.68
CA THR A 189 1.59 -22.25 -10.04
C THR A 189 1.17 -20.79 -10.26
N VAL A 190 0.96 -20.44 -11.52
CA VAL A 190 0.23 -19.23 -11.92
C VAL A 190 -1.04 -19.61 -12.67
N GLU A 191 -2.08 -18.79 -12.59
CA GLU A 191 -3.27 -18.87 -13.41
C GLU A 191 -3.81 -17.48 -13.73
N TYR A 192 -4.83 -17.38 -14.56
CA TYR A 192 -5.27 -16.11 -15.12
C TYR A 192 -6.77 -15.90 -14.94
N TYR A 193 -7.17 -14.65 -14.85
CA TYR A 193 -8.56 -14.26 -14.96
C TYR A 193 -8.73 -13.20 -16.09
N PRO A 194 -9.58 -13.39 -17.08
CA PRO A 194 -10.35 -14.63 -17.34
C PRO A 194 -9.45 -15.85 -17.53
N PRO A 195 -9.98 -17.08 -17.28
CA PRO A 195 -9.18 -18.31 -17.44
C PRO A 195 -8.59 -18.45 -18.84
N ARG A 196 -7.33 -18.87 -18.92
CA ARG A 196 -6.66 -19.23 -20.20
C ARG A 196 -6.76 -20.74 -20.44
N GLU A 197 -6.64 -21.17 -21.70
CA GLU A 197 -6.76 -22.58 -22.11
C GLU A 197 -5.75 -23.51 -21.43
N ASN A 198 -4.54 -23.01 -21.14
CA ASN A 198 -3.48 -23.77 -20.47
C ASN A 198 -3.70 -23.98 -18.95
N GLY A 199 -4.77 -23.41 -18.41
CA GLY A 199 -5.16 -23.59 -17.02
C GLY A 199 -4.16 -23.04 -16.01
N ALA A 200 -3.94 -23.77 -14.91
CA ALA A 200 -2.92 -23.43 -13.90
C ALA A 200 -1.56 -23.98 -14.37
N VAL A 201 -0.60 -23.07 -14.57
CA VAL A 201 0.74 -23.41 -15.09
C VAL A 201 1.73 -23.55 -13.94
N PRO A 202 2.53 -24.65 -13.88
CA PRO A 202 3.60 -24.78 -12.89
C PRO A 202 4.60 -23.63 -12.96
N PHE A 203 4.98 -23.11 -11.80
CA PHE A 203 5.97 -22.04 -11.65
C PHE A 203 7.08 -22.49 -10.71
N GLN A 204 8.06 -23.18 -11.27
CA GLN A 204 9.14 -23.86 -10.54
C GLN A 204 9.89 -22.92 -9.60
N PHE A 205 10.08 -21.66 -9.97
CA PHE A 205 10.73 -20.65 -9.13
C PHE A 205 10.14 -20.58 -7.71
N LEU A 206 8.81 -20.64 -7.56
CA LEU A 206 8.20 -20.60 -6.23
C LEU A 206 8.51 -21.83 -5.39
N ALA A 207 8.65 -23.02 -6.02
CA ALA A 207 9.09 -24.22 -5.33
C ALA A 207 10.57 -24.15 -4.93
N ASP A 208 11.41 -23.57 -5.79
CA ASP A 208 12.86 -23.46 -5.57
C ASP A 208 13.24 -22.48 -4.44
N VAL A 209 12.35 -21.54 -4.13
CA VAL A 209 12.55 -20.53 -3.06
C VAL A 209 11.73 -20.83 -1.80
N GLU A 210 10.94 -21.89 -1.79
CA GLU A 210 10.20 -22.33 -0.61
C GLU A 210 11.14 -22.83 0.46
N ASP A 211 10.95 -22.36 1.69
CA ASP A 211 11.70 -22.78 2.86
C ASP A 211 10.77 -23.33 3.95
N LYS A 212 11.33 -23.66 5.13
CA LYS A 212 10.55 -24.21 6.25
C LYS A 212 9.51 -23.24 6.81
N GLN A 213 9.67 -21.93 6.61
CA GLN A 213 8.71 -20.88 7.01
C GLN A 213 7.70 -20.58 5.93
N MET A 214 7.91 -21.05 4.69
CA MET A 214 7.13 -20.70 3.51
C MET A 214 7.24 -19.22 3.15
N ASP A 215 8.46 -18.66 3.18
CA ASP A 215 8.74 -17.25 2.85
C ASP A 215 8.54 -16.91 1.35
N ASN A 216 7.83 -17.75 0.60
CA ASN A 216 7.41 -17.56 -0.78
C ASN A 216 5.92 -17.14 -0.92
N LEU A 217 5.22 -16.88 0.18
CA LEU A 217 3.82 -16.48 0.20
C LEU A 217 3.67 -14.97 -0.04
N TYR A 218 2.55 -14.58 -0.68
CA TYR A 218 2.37 -13.21 -1.18
C TYR A 218 3.61 -12.73 -1.95
N PRO A 219 4.03 -13.42 -3.03
CA PRO A 219 5.15 -12.97 -3.83
C PRO A 219 4.93 -11.53 -4.30
N TYR A 220 5.97 -10.70 -4.29
CA TYR A 220 5.85 -9.34 -4.82
C TYR A 220 5.87 -9.38 -6.33
N VAL A 221 4.77 -8.96 -6.95
CA VAL A 221 4.58 -9.00 -8.40
C VAL A 221 4.43 -7.57 -8.92
N HIS A 222 5.35 -7.16 -9.79
CA HIS A 222 5.33 -5.83 -10.42
C HIS A 222 5.39 -5.97 -11.94
N LEU A 223 4.44 -5.34 -12.63
CA LEU A 223 4.44 -5.28 -14.09
C LEU A 223 5.50 -4.28 -14.56
N LEU A 224 6.46 -4.73 -15.34
CA LEU A 224 7.54 -3.89 -15.88
C LEU A 224 7.08 -3.15 -17.15
N PRO A 225 7.46 -1.88 -17.33
CA PRO A 225 7.16 -1.10 -18.53
C PRO A 225 8.19 -1.32 -19.62
N ASP A 226 8.57 -2.57 -19.86
CA ASP A 226 9.60 -2.90 -20.85
C ASP A 226 9.04 -3.11 -22.25
N ASP A 227 9.92 -3.05 -23.26
CA ASP A 227 9.57 -3.14 -24.68
C ASP A 227 9.00 -4.51 -25.07
N ASP A 228 9.18 -5.53 -24.23
CA ASP A 228 8.73 -6.91 -24.49
C ASP A 228 7.26 -7.16 -24.11
N GLY A 229 6.45 -6.09 -23.96
CA GLY A 229 5.02 -6.20 -23.72
C GLY A 229 4.64 -6.50 -22.29
N GLY A 230 5.42 -6.02 -21.33
CA GLY A 230 5.05 -6.03 -19.93
C GLY A 230 5.38 -7.33 -19.21
N ASN A 231 6.65 -7.70 -19.16
CA ASN A 231 7.10 -8.79 -18.29
C ASN A 231 6.86 -8.45 -16.81
N LEU A 232 6.90 -9.47 -15.97
CA LEU A 232 6.70 -9.33 -14.53
C LEU A 232 8.03 -9.48 -13.79
N PHE A 233 8.31 -8.55 -12.89
CA PHE A 233 9.27 -8.77 -11.81
C PHE A 233 8.54 -9.51 -10.69
N ILE A 234 8.99 -10.72 -10.36
CA ILE A 234 8.40 -11.53 -9.30
C ILE A 234 9.48 -11.84 -8.28
N PHE A 235 9.27 -11.38 -7.03
CA PHE A 235 10.17 -11.62 -5.91
C PHE A 235 9.51 -12.52 -4.88
N ALA A 236 10.24 -13.56 -4.44
CA ALA A 236 9.83 -14.46 -3.37
C ALA A 236 11.04 -14.88 -2.53
N ASN A 237 10.87 -14.91 -1.22
CA ASN A 237 11.90 -15.16 -0.22
C ASN A 237 13.01 -14.08 -0.26
N SER A 238 14.12 -14.34 -0.93
CA SER A 238 15.25 -13.42 -1.14
C SER A 238 15.68 -13.33 -2.62
N ARG A 239 14.92 -13.96 -3.52
CA ARG A 239 15.25 -14.08 -4.94
C ARG A 239 14.17 -13.43 -5.80
N ALA A 240 14.54 -13.03 -7.01
CA ALA A 240 13.60 -12.48 -7.99
C ALA A 240 13.87 -13.03 -9.38
N VAL A 241 12.82 -13.04 -10.20
CA VAL A 241 12.88 -13.41 -11.61
C VAL A 241 12.10 -12.42 -12.49
N LYS A 242 12.49 -12.29 -13.74
CA LYS A 242 11.67 -11.70 -14.81
C LYS A 242 10.88 -12.82 -15.45
N TYR A 243 9.56 -12.69 -15.41
CA TYR A 243 8.63 -13.70 -15.92
C TYR A 243 7.84 -13.17 -17.11
N ASP A 244 7.90 -13.86 -18.23
CA ASP A 244 7.07 -13.56 -19.41
C ASP A 244 5.74 -14.32 -19.30
N HIS A 245 4.67 -13.58 -18.99
CA HIS A 245 3.33 -14.12 -18.82
C HIS A 245 2.64 -14.58 -20.11
N ARG A 246 3.21 -14.26 -21.28
CA ARG A 246 2.67 -14.65 -22.60
C ARG A 246 3.07 -16.08 -22.96
N ILE A 247 4.30 -16.44 -22.61
CA ILE A 247 4.86 -17.79 -22.83
C ILE A 247 4.98 -18.61 -21.55
N ASN A 248 4.59 -18.04 -20.41
CA ASN A 248 4.67 -18.65 -19.08
C ASN A 248 6.09 -19.16 -18.72
N ALA A 249 7.09 -18.33 -18.91
CA ALA A 249 8.49 -18.69 -18.69
C ALA A 249 9.28 -17.62 -17.92
N VAL A 250 10.24 -18.09 -17.11
CA VAL A 250 11.29 -17.24 -16.54
C VAL A 250 12.27 -16.90 -17.67
N VAL A 251 12.44 -15.61 -17.95
CA VAL A 251 13.34 -15.11 -19.01
C VAL A 251 14.63 -14.51 -18.46
N LYS A 252 14.66 -14.20 -17.16
CA LYS A 252 15.86 -13.71 -16.47
C LYS A 252 15.77 -14.00 -14.97
N GLU A 253 16.89 -14.35 -14.35
CA GLU A 253 17.05 -14.34 -12.90
C GLU A 253 17.79 -13.08 -12.48
N TYR A 254 17.37 -12.50 -11.35
CA TYR A 254 18.03 -11.35 -10.73
C TYR A 254 19.01 -11.83 -9.65
N PRO A 255 20.06 -11.06 -9.31
CA PRO A 255 20.87 -11.37 -8.14
C PRO A 255 20.00 -11.44 -6.88
N PRO A 256 20.31 -12.31 -5.91
CA PRO A 256 19.58 -12.37 -4.67
C PRO A 256 19.73 -11.07 -3.87
N LEU A 257 18.70 -10.71 -3.10
CA LEU A 257 18.77 -9.62 -2.14
C LEU A 257 19.26 -10.17 -0.80
N ASP A 258 20.38 -9.67 -0.32
CA ASP A 258 20.95 -10.07 0.97
C ASP A 258 20.09 -9.60 2.16
N GLY A 259 20.32 -10.22 3.33
CA GLY A 259 19.66 -9.87 4.59
C GLY A 259 18.40 -10.67 4.89
N GLY A 260 18.19 -11.82 4.23
CA GLY A 260 17.13 -12.76 4.56
C GLY A 260 15.82 -12.58 3.79
N PRO A 261 14.80 -13.37 4.15
CA PRO A 261 13.52 -13.41 3.44
C PRO A 261 12.69 -12.14 3.68
N ARG A 262 11.86 -11.76 2.68
CA ARG A 262 11.07 -10.53 2.73
C ARG A 262 9.56 -10.74 2.61
N ASN A 263 9.11 -11.87 2.09
CA ASN A 263 7.70 -12.15 1.90
C ASN A 263 7.03 -12.64 3.19
N TYR A 264 5.74 -12.93 3.14
CA TYR A 264 5.03 -13.55 4.26
C TYR A 264 5.62 -14.95 4.54
N PRO A 265 5.91 -15.33 5.80
CA PRO A 265 5.60 -14.60 7.04
C PRO A 265 6.73 -13.67 7.54
N SER A 266 7.83 -13.51 6.84
CA SER A 266 8.90 -12.56 7.26
C SER A 266 8.47 -11.10 7.16
N GLY A 267 7.53 -10.78 6.28
CA GLY A 267 6.76 -9.54 6.34
C GLY A 267 7.52 -8.25 6.08
N GLY A 268 8.45 -8.23 5.15
CA GLY A 268 8.91 -7.01 4.50
C GLY A 268 7.82 -6.40 3.62
N SER A 269 8.14 -5.34 2.91
CA SER A 269 7.24 -4.72 1.94
C SER A 269 7.97 -4.29 0.66
N SER A 270 7.20 -4.10 -0.43
CA SER A 270 7.74 -3.74 -1.74
C SER A 270 6.89 -2.71 -2.44
N ALA A 271 7.54 -1.77 -3.13
CA ALA A 271 6.91 -0.83 -4.05
C ALA A 271 7.76 -0.64 -5.30
N MET A 272 7.10 -0.47 -6.44
CA MET A 272 7.75 0.05 -7.64
C MET A 272 7.73 1.57 -7.55
N LEU A 273 8.90 2.21 -7.78
CA LEU A 273 9.02 3.65 -7.83
C LEU A 273 8.26 4.21 -9.02
N ALA A 274 8.01 5.52 -9.01
CA ALA A 274 7.27 6.18 -10.08
C ALA A 274 7.92 5.95 -11.46
N ILE A 275 7.14 5.47 -12.41
CA ILE A 275 7.56 5.37 -13.82
C ILE A 275 7.50 6.76 -14.42
N GLN A 276 8.55 7.20 -15.11
CA GLN A 276 8.66 8.54 -15.67
C GLN A 276 9.61 8.58 -16.89
N GLY A 277 9.74 9.76 -17.50
CA GLY A 277 10.66 9.99 -18.60
C GLY A 277 10.21 9.32 -19.89
N ASP A 278 11.01 8.43 -20.44
CA ASP A 278 10.69 7.61 -21.62
C ASP A 278 9.85 6.37 -21.29
N PHE A 279 9.50 6.18 -20.01
CA PHE A 279 8.74 5.06 -19.49
C PHE A 279 9.38 3.68 -19.64
N THR A 280 10.70 3.60 -19.85
CA THR A 280 11.40 2.31 -20.05
C THR A 280 12.07 1.79 -18.77
N THR A 281 12.19 2.64 -17.76
CA THR A 281 12.88 2.31 -16.51
C THR A 281 11.89 1.96 -15.40
N ALA A 282 12.11 0.81 -14.76
CA ALA A 282 11.41 0.42 -13.54
C ALA A 282 12.40 0.13 -12.42
N GLU A 283 12.19 0.80 -11.29
CA GLU A 283 12.96 0.59 -10.08
C GLU A 283 12.06 -0.03 -9.00
N ILE A 284 12.53 -1.10 -8.38
CA ILE A 284 11.83 -1.80 -7.32
C ILE A 284 12.56 -1.57 -6.00
N LEU A 285 11.81 -1.17 -4.99
CA LEU A 285 12.27 -1.01 -3.61
C LEU A 285 11.65 -2.12 -2.76
N ILE A 286 12.47 -2.80 -1.95
CA ILE A 286 12.05 -3.84 -0.99
C ILE A 286 12.71 -3.53 0.34
N CYS A 287 11.93 -3.41 1.43
CA CYS A 287 12.44 -3.02 2.74
C CYS A 287 11.93 -3.92 3.86
N GLY A 288 12.72 -4.01 4.90
CA GLY A 288 12.34 -4.67 6.15
C GLY A 288 12.23 -6.18 6.04
N GLY A 289 11.56 -6.79 6.98
CA GLY A 289 11.37 -8.23 7.08
C GLY A 289 11.91 -8.80 8.39
N ALA A 290 11.47 -10.00 8.75
CA ALA A 290 11.92 -10.72 9.92
C ALA A 290 13.26 -11.44 9.68
N GLN A 291 13.97 -11.74 10.76
CA GLN A 291 15.10 -12.64 10.69
C GLN A 291 14.69 -14.05 10.24
N SER A 292 15.56 -14.70 9.48
CA SER A 292 15.33 -16.08 9.05
C SER A 292 15.06 -16.99 10.25
N GLY A 293 13.95 -17.75 10.18
CA GLY A 293 13.56 -18.66 11.25
C GLY A 293 12.73 -18.02 12.37
N ALA A 294 12.54 -16.72 12.41
CA ALA A 294 11.81 -16.03 13.49
C ALA A 294 10.37 -16.53 13.64
N PHE A 295 9.67 -16.75 12.52
CA PHE A 295 8.30 -17.28 12.54
C PHE A 295 8.22 -18.69 13.11
N THR A 296 9.05 -19.62 12.62
CA THR A 296 9.05 -21.02 13.08
C THR A 296 9.52 -21.17 14.51
N ALA A 297 10.45 -20.34 14.96
CA ALA A 297 10.92 -20.28 16.35
C ALA A 297 9.97 -19.53 17.29
N ARG A 298 8.92 -18.87 16.77
CA ARG A 298 8.05 -17.93 17.51
C ARG A 298 8.86 -16.86 18.28
N ALA A 299 9.91 -16.36 17.63
CA ALA A 299 10.82 -15.37 18.21
C ALA A 299 10.21 -13.96 18.12
N ILE A 300 9.22 -13.68 18.96
CA ILE A 300 8.42 -12.43 18.91
C ILE A 300 9.24 -11.17 19.16
N ASP A 301 10.37 -11.29 19.84
CA ASP A 301 11.29 -10.19 20.15
C ASP A 301 12.53 -10.16 19.24
N ALA A 302 12.60 -11.02 18.20
CA ALA A 302 13.70 -10.98 17.25
C ALA A 302 13.66 -9.65 16.48
N PRO A 303 14.76 -8.85 16.48
CA PRO A 303 14.75 -7.54 15.81
C PRO A 303 14.45 -7.67 14.32
N ALA A 304 13.58 -6.81 13.78
CA ALA A 304 13.31 -6.74 12.36
C ALA A 304 14.52 -6.15 11.60
N HIS A 305 14.68 -6.53 10.34
CA HIS A 305 15.69 -5.92 9.47
C HIS A 305 15.36 -4.47 9.14
N GLY A 306 16.38 -3.60 9.17
CA GLY A 306 16.31 -2.22 8.67
C GLY A 306 16.69 -2.10 7.20
N THR A 307 17.28 -3.15 6.61
CA THR A 307 17.79 -3.12 5.23
C THR A 307 16.69 -2.92 4.19
N CYS A 308 16.97 -2.04 3.24
CA CYS A 308 16.25 -1.88 1.98
C CYS A 308 17.16 -2.23 0.81
N GLY A 309 16.62 -2.93 -0.18
CA GLY A 309 17.24 -3.10 -1.49
C GLY A 309 16.47 -2.34 -2.55
N ARG A 310 17.20 -1.60 -3.41
CA ARG A 310 16.65 -0.94 -4.61
C ARG A 310 17.37 -1.50 -5.84
N ILE A 311 16.60 -1.88 -6.86
CA ILE A 311 17.11 -2.44 -8.11
C ILE A 311 16.44 -1.79 -9.31
N VAL A 312 17.21 -1.48 -10.35
CA VAL A 312 16.69 -1.12 -11.67
C VAL A 312 16.36 -2.42 -12.40
N ALA A 313 15.11 -2.88 -12.30
CA ALA A 313 14.69 -4.18 -12.81
C ALA A 313 14.75 -4.30 -14.34
N THR A 314 14.70 -3.18 -15.05
CA THR A 314 14.81 -3.10 -16.52
C THR A 314 16.25 -2.94 -17.03
N ALA A 315 17.24 -2.79 -16.16
CA ALA A 315 18.64 -2.70 -16.56
C ALA A 315 19.13 -3.99 -17.24
N ALA A 316 20.13 -3.85 -18.13
CA ALA A 316 20.79 -5.00 -18.74
C ALA A 316 21.46 -5.87 -17.67
N ASP A 317 22.25 -5.25 -16.79
CA ASP A 317 22.94 -5.88 -15.65
C ASP A 317 22.39 -5.30 -14.32
N PRO A 318 21.25 -5.78 -13.83
CA PRO A 318 20.62 -5.26 -12.62
C PRO A 318 21.40 -5.65 -11.37
N VAL A 319 21.65 -4.69 -10.50
CA VAL A 319 22.30 -4.90 -9.20
C VAL A 319 21.47 -4.26 -8.08
N TRP A 320 21.46 -4.88 -6.91
CA TRP A 320 20.87 -4.30 -5.72
C TRP A 320 21.77 -3.22 -5.13
N VAL A 321 21.17 -2.07 -4.87
CA VAL A 321 21.77 -1.01 -4.06
C VAL A 321 21.07 -1.06 -2.70
N THR A 322 21.83 -1.34 -1.65
CA THR A 322 21.30 -1.50 -0.30
C THR A 322 21.51 -0.25 0.54
N GLU A 323 20.56 0.05 1.41
CA GLU A 323 20.61 1.12 2.40
C GLU A 323 19.77 0.75 3.63
N GLU A 324 19.94 1.48 4.73
CA GLU A 324 19.28 1.16 5.99
C GLU A 324 18.20 2.20 6.33
N MET A 325 17.03 1.71 6.73
CA MET A 325 16.02 2.51 7.43
C MET A 325 16.54 2.91 8.83
N PRO A 326 16.05 4.03 9.40
CA PRO A 326 16.41 4.43 10.75
C PRO A 326 16.11 3.37 11.83
N PHE A 327 15.18 2.47 11.57
CA PHE A 327 14.81 1.34 12.44
C PHE A 327 14.24 0.19 11.62
N GLY A 328 14.39 -1.04 12.12
CA GLY A 328 13.87 -2.24 11.49
C GLY A 328 12.34 -2.25 11.42
N ARG A 329 11.78 -2.96 10.43
CA ARG A 329 10.32 -3.02 10.25
C ARG A 329 9.87 -4.33 9.63
N ILE A 330 8.89 -4.94 10.26
CA ILE A 330 8.02 -5.97 9.69
C ILE A 330 6.59 -5.43 9.57
N MET A 331 5.77 -6.02 8.72
CA MET A 331 4.34 -5.68 8.58
C MET A 331 4.08 -4.21 8.19
N GLY A 332 5.07 -3.49 7.65
CA GLY A 332 4.90 -2.13 7.18
C GLY A 332 4.31 -2.09 5.78
N ASP A 333 3.45 -1.10 5.52
CA ASP A 333 2.92 -0.84 4.18
C ASP A 333 3.80 0.18 3.45
N MET A 334 3.99 -0.02 2.14
CA MET A 334 4.62 0.96 1.24
C MET A 334 3.57 1.57 0.32
N VAL A 335 3.39 2.89 0.42
CA VAL A 335 2.39 3.63 -0.37
C VAL A 335 3.06 4.64 -1.27
N ASN A 336 2.81 4.55 -2.59
CA ASN A 336 3.23 5.56 -3.55
C ASN A 336 2.46 6.86 -3.31
N LEU A 337 3.17 7.94 -3.02
CA LEU A 337 2.58 9.26 -2.89
C LEU A 337 2.45 9.95 -4.25
N PRO A 338 1.48 10.87 -4.42
CA PRO A 338 1.29 11.61 -5.68
C PRO A 338 2.52 12.38 -6.14
N THR A 339 3.43 12.70 -5.23
CA THR A 339 4.71 13.39 -5.48
C THR A 339 5.79 12.49 -6.11
N GLY A 340 5.65 11.17 -5.97
CA GLY A 340 6.64 10.17 -6.39
C GLY A 340 7.53 9.63 -5.27
N GLU A 341 7.31 10.07 -4.06
CA GLU A 341 7.93 9.53 -2.85
C GLU A 341 7.18 8.28 -2.38
N ILE A 342 7.80 7.49 -1.51
CA ILE A 342 7.17 6.32 -0.88
C ILE A 342 6.97 6.59 0.62
N LEU A 343 5.74 6.45 1.10
CA LEU A 343 5.47 6.40 2.53
C LEU A 343 5.58 4.97 3.04
N ILE A 344 6.39 4.74 4.07
CA ILE A 344 6.49 3.46 4.79
C ILE A 344 5.85 3.65 6.16
N ILE A 345 4.76 2.93 6.43
CA ILE A 345 3.91 3.17 7.60
C ILE A 345 3.41 1.84 8.18
N ASN A 346 2.86 1.83 9.38
CA ASN A 346 2.44 0.64 10.12
C ASN A 346 3.60 -0.32 10.49
N GLY A 347 3.26 -1.44 11.09
CA GLY A 347 4.18 -2.53 11.38
C GLY A 347 4.77 -2.55 12.78
N ALA A 348 5.79 -3.36 12.96
CA ALA A 348 6.50 -3.55 14.21
C ALA A 348 8.01 -3.65 14.00
N GLN A 349 8.80 -3.46 15.05
CA GLN A 349 10.26 -3.49 15.00
C GLN A 349 10.84 -4.87 15.37
N ALA A 350 9.98 -5.80 15.82
CA ALA A 350 10.41 -7.14 16.19
C ALA A 350 9.37 -8.21 15.87
N GLY A 351 9.84 -9.46 15.68
CA GLY A 351 9.04 -10.64 15.41
C GLY A 351 8.88 -10.99 13.94
N SER A 352 7.68 -11.42 13.54
CA SER A 352 7.29 -11.78 12.16
C SER A 352 5.81 -11.53 11.94
N GLN A 353 5.30 -11.67 10.72
CA GLN A 353 3.86 -11.65 10.44
C GLN A 353 3.19 -12.92 10.98
N GLY A 354 2.02 -12.76 11.59
CA GLY A 354 1.22 -13.85 12.12
C GLY A 354 0.50 -13.45 13.39
N PHE A 355 -0.39 -14.34 13.87
CA PHE A 355 -1.12 -14.12 15.11
C PHE A 355 -0.19 -14.18 16.32
N GLU A 356 -0.11 -13.08 17.06
CA GLU A 356 0.71 -12.93 18.26
C GLU A 356 2.21 -13.19 18.00
N MET A 357 2.68 -12.78 16.80
CA MET A 357 4.04 -13.04 16.33
C MET A 357 4.92 -11.79 16.24
N GLY A 358 4.42 -10.62 16.60
CA GLY A 358 5.18 -9.37 16.57
C GLY A 358 5.08 -8.60 17.88
N SER A 359 6.12 -7.85 18.19
CA SER A 359 6.21 -6.95 19.33
C SER A 359 6.84 -5.61 18.91
N ASP A 360 6.89 -4.63 19.81
CA ASP A 360 7.46 -3.30 19.57
C ASP A 360 6.85 -2.59 18.34
N PRO A 361 5.59 -2.09 18.43
CA PRO A 361 4.91 -1.45 17.31
C PRO A 361 5.68 -0.25 16.77
N CYS A 362 5.82 -0.18 15.46
CA CYS A 362 6.49 0.94 14.80
C CYS A 362 5.51 2.09 14.54
N LEU A 363 5.50 3.09 15.44
CA LEU A 363 4.58 4.22 15.36
C LEU A 363 5.05 5.34 14.42
N TYR A 364 6.33 5.38 14.05
CA TYR A 364 6.93 6.42 13.23
C TYR A 364 6.84 6.06 11.74
N PRO A 365 6.06 6.80 10.92
CA PRO A 365 6.15 6.66 9.47
C PRO A 365 7.51 7.15 8.97
N LEU A 366 7.93 6.61 7.82
CA LEU A 366 9.12 7.07 7.09
C LEU A 366 8.69 7.54 5.70
N LEU A 367 9.24 8.66 5.28
CA LEU A 367 9.18 9.10 3.89
C LEU A 367 10.47 8.70 3.20
N TYR A 368 10.37 7.87 2.15
CA TYR A 368 11.49 7.55 1.27
C TYR A 368 11.45 8.47 0.05
N ARG A 369 12.54 9.21 -0.15
CA ARG A 369 12.73 10.22 -1.21
C ARG A 369 13.71 9.68 -2.24
N PRO A 370 13.23 9.05 -3.33
CA PRO A 370 14.08 8.31 -4.27
C PRO A 370 15.15 9.18 -4.97
N ASP A 371 14.89 10.48 -5.11
CA ASP A 371 15.75 11.43 -5.79
C ASP A 371 16.88 11.98 -4.90
N GLN A 372 16.87 11.69 -3.59
CA GLN A 372 17.93 12.08 -2.68
C GLN A 372 19.13 11.13 -2.76
N PRO A 373 20.35 11.59 -2.42
CA PRO A 373 21.51 10.73 -2.28
C PRO A 373 21.30 9.62 -1.24
N ILE A 374 21.97 8.48 -1.41
CA ILE A 374 22.00 7.39 -0.42
C ILE A 374 22.40 7.96 0.96
N GLY A 375 21.68 7.52 2.00
CA GLY A 375 21.86 8.01 3.37
C GLY A 375 21.02 9.26 3.72
N LEU A 376 20.42 9.94 2.73
CA LEU A 376 19.52 11.09 2.91
C LEU A 376 18.09 10.82 2.43
N ARG A 377 17.80 9.58 2.00
CA ARG A 377 16.51 9.22 1.42
C ARG A 377 15.41 9.03 2.46
N PHE A 378 15.74 8.57 3.66
CA PHE A 378 14.76 8.35 4.71
C PHE A 378 14.58 9.59 5.59
N MET A 379 13.34 9.99 5.77
CA MET A 379 12.92 11.05 6.71
C MET A 379 11.87 10.47 7.67
N THR A 380 12.13 10.59 8.97
CA THR A 380 11.17 10.19 10.00
C THR A 380 10.06 11.23 10.11
N LEU A 381 8.82 10.76 10.18
CA LEU A 381 7.62 11.59 10.25
C LEU A 381 6.96 11.51 11.62
N ASN A 382 5.97 12.39 11.84
CA ASN A 382 5.23 12.49 13.11
C ASN A 382 4.57 11.15 13.47
N PRO A 383 4.83 10.60 14.68
CA PRO A 383 4.34 9.29 15.07
C PRO A 383 2.83 9.26 15.28
N GLY A 384 2.23 8.13 14.95
CA GLY A 384 0.89 7.78 15.37
C GLY A 384 0.82 7.37 16.85
N THR A 385 -0.40 7.15 17.33
CA THR A 385 -0.65 6.66 18.69
C THR A 385 -1.28 5.27 18.71
N VAL A 386 -1.67 4.75 17.54
CA VAL A 386 -2.37 3.47 17.39
C VAL A 386 -1.40 2.44 16.82
N PRO A 387 -1.08 1.35 17.56
CA PRO A 387 -0.34 0.22 17.01
C PRO A 387 -1.11 -0.43 15.85
N ARG A 388 -0.50 -0.49 14.67
CA ARG A 388 -1.06 -1.15 13.50
C ARG A 388 -0.09 -2.21 13.03
N MET A 389 -0.36 -3.43 13.45
CA MET A 389 0.49 -4.60 13.27
C MET A 389 -0.14 -5.59 12.28
N TYR A 390 -0.19 -6.87 12.62
CA TYR A 390 -0.72 -7.91 11.73
C TYR A 390 -2.17 -7.63 11.32
N HIS A 391 -2.46 -7.77 10.02
CA HIS A 391 -3.74 -7.44 9.41
C HIS A 391 -4.10 -5.94 9.46
N SER A 392 -3.10 -5.05 9.43
CA SER A 392 -3.33 -3.63 9.12
C SER A 392 -3.11 -3.34 7.63
N THR A 393 -3.65 -2.23 7.17
CA THR A 393 -3.54 -1.78 5.78
C THR A 393 -3.39 -0.27 5.69
N ALA A 394 -2.75 0.20 4.61
CA ALA A 394 -2.66 1.61 4.25
C ALA A 394 -2.94 1.83 2.76
N ASN A 395 -3.68 2.89 2.42
CA ASN A 395 -4.02 3.24 1.05
C ASN A 395 -4.03 4.75 0.82
N LEU A 396 -3.54 5.18 -0.34
CA LEU A 396 -3.66 6.56 -0.80
C LEU A 396 -5.13 6.90 -1.08
N LEU A 397 -5.58 8.04 -0.53
CA LEU A 397 -6.90 8.59 -0.78
C LEU A 397 -6.87 9.63 -1.92
N PRO A 398 -8.01 9.89 -2.59
CA PRO A 398 -8.09 10.91 -3.64
C PRO A 398 -7.74 12.32 -3.18
N ASP A 399 -7.87 12.63 -1.89
CA ASP A 399 -7.49 13.93 -1.33
C ASP A 399 -5.99 14.05 -1.00
N GLY A 400 -5.22 12.99 -1.21
CA GLY A 400 -3.78 12.92 -0.95
C GLY A 400 -3.42 12.46 0.46
N ARG A 401 -4.39 12.25 1.37
CA ARG A 401 -4.14 11.60 2.67
C ARG A 401 -3.94 10.11 2.50
N ILE A 402 -3.43 9.47 3.53
CA ILE A 402 -3.27 8.02 3.59
C ILE A 402 -4.26 7.47 4.61
N LEU A 403 -5.18 6.62 4.17
CA LEU A 403 -6.11 5.90 5.04
C LEU A 403 -5.40 4.73 5.70
N LEU A 404 -5.62 4.56 6.99
CA LEU A 404 -5.13 3.43 7.77
C LEU A 404 -6.31 2.74 8.43
N ALA A 405 -6.35 1.43 8.29
CA ALA A 405 -7.41 0.59 8.88
C ALA A 405 -6.85 -0.75 9.35
N GLY A 406 -7.61 -1.42 10.22
CA GLY A 406 -7.26 -2.74 10.70
C GLY A 406 -6.10 -2.74 11.71
N SER A 407 -5.63 -3.88 11.95
CA SER A 407 -4.75 -4.51 12.91
C SER A 407 -5.55 -5.46 13.79
N ASN A 408 -5.47 -6.74 13.49
CA ASN A 408 -5.98 -7.80 14.35
C ASN A 408 -4.92 -8.89 14.51
N PRO A 409 -4.01 -8.75 15.49
CA PRO A 409 -2.96 -9.74 15.74
C PRO A 409 -3.46 -10.99 16.47
N HIS A 410 -4.77 -11.21 16.58
CA HIS A 410 -5.38 -12.36 17.26
C HIS A 410 -6.19 -13.23 16.31
N TYR A 411 -6.32 -14.52 16.67
CA TYR A 411 -7.11 -15.46 15.86
C TYR A 411 -8.60 -15.08 15.81
N PHE A 412 -9.17 -14.59 16.90
CA PHE A 412 -10.49 -13.96 16.97
C PHE A 412 -10.36 -12.51 17.43
N TYR A 413 -11.42 -11.72 17.31
CA TYR A 413 -11.42 -10.36 17.86
C TYR A 413 -11.21 -10.36 19.37
N LYS A 414 -10.23 -9.60 19.82
CA LYS A 414 -9.83 -9.49 21.21
C LYS A 414 -9.56 -8.02 21.54
N PHE A 415 -10.48 -7.41 22.27
CA PHE A 415 -10.43 -5.97 22.57
C PHE A 415 -9.73 -5.65 23.90
N ASN A 416 -9.48 -6.67 24.73
CA ASN A 416 -8.76 -6.53 25.99
C ASN A 416 -7.44 -7.31 25.92
N ALA A 417 -6.48 -6.76 25.19
CA ALA A 417 -5.15 -7.31 24.99
C ALA A 417 -4.13 -6.19 24.89
N GLU A 418 -2.84 -6.49 24.98
CA GLU A 418 -1.75 -5.53 24.81
C GLU A 418 -1.83 -4.81 23.46
N PHE A 419 -2.07 -5.56 22.38
CA PHE A 419 -2.35 -5.05 21.03
C PHE A 419 -3.77 -5.47 20.65
N PRO A 420 -4.80 -4.68 21.04
CA PRO A 420 -6.18 -5.07 20.81
C PRO A 420 -6.55 -5.09 19.32
N THR A 421 -7.61 -5.82 18.98
CA THR A 421 -8.23 -5.72 17.66
C THR A 421 -8.63 -4.27 17.39
N GLU A 422 -8.16 -3.70 16.29
CA GLU A 422 -8.34 -2.29 15.96
C GLU A 422 -9.44 -2.11 14.90
N LEU A 423 -10.48 -1.36 15.25
CA LEU A 423 -11.62 -1.07 14.37
C LEU A 423 -11.68 0.39 13.92
N ARG A 424 -10.77 1.24 14.42
CA ARG A 424 -10.72 2.66 14.02
C ARG A 424 -10.17 2.81 12.61
N ILE A 425 -10.67 3.83 11.90
CA ILE A 425 -10.09 4.33 10.66
C ILE A 425 -9.44 5.66 10.95
N GLU A 426 -8.17 5.80 10.63
CA GLU A 426 -7.41 7.04 10.71
C GLU A 426 -6.94 7.48 9.33
N ALA A 427 -6.63 8.76 9.19
CA ALA A 427 -5.86 9.27 8.06
C ALA A 427 -4.57 9.92 8.53
N PHE A 428 -3.50 9.66 7.79
CA PHE A 428 -2.24 10.38 7.89
C PHE A 428 -2.16 11.41 6.76
N SER A 429 -1.90 12.67 7.11
CA SER A 429 -1.65 13.76 6.19
C SER A 429 -0.15 14.00 6.07
N PRO A 430 0.50 13.67 4.93
CA PRO A 430 1.88 14.03 4.69
C PRO A 430 2.09 15.56 4.70
N GLU A 431 3.33 16.00 4.82
CA GLU A 431 3.72 17.42 4.90
C GLU A 431 3.17 18.28 3.76
N TYR A 432 3.00 17.71 2.57
CA TYR A 432 2.44 18.45 1.44
C TYR A 432 0.98 18.92 1.65
N LEU A 433 0.28 18.38 2.66
CA LEU A 433 -1.07 18.83 3.08
C LEU A 433 -1.04 19.80 4.26
N SER A 434 0.15 20.24 4.69
CA SER A 434 0.24 21.22 5.78
C SER A 434 -0.42 22.55 5.41
N PRO A 435 -1.02 23.28 6.40
CA PRO A 435 -1.77 24.51 6.13
C PRO A 435 -0.94 25.61 5.44
N ASP A 436 0.34 25.70 5.73
CA ASP A 436 1.27 26.67 5.12
C ASP A 436 1.49 26.43 3.62
N ARG A 437 1.25 25.20 3.14
CA ARG A 437 1.34 24.82 1.72
C ARG A 437 0.00 24.90 0.95
N ALA A 438 -1.09 25.21 1.62
CA ALA A 438 -2.43 25.23 1.03
C ALA A 438 -2.53 26.12 -0.24
N ASN A 439 -1.83 27.27 -0.24
CA ASN A 439 -1.83 28.17 -1.38
C ASN A 439 -1.03 27.69 -2.61
N LEU A 440 -0.25 26.60 -2.46
CA LEU A 440 0.46 25.95 -3.55
C LEU A 440 -0.38 24.82 -4.18
N ARG A 441 -1.45 24.40 -3.53
CA ARG A 441 -2.28 23.26 -3.92
C ARG A 441 -3.08 23.58 -5.17
N PRO A 442 -2.87 22.85 -6.28
CA PRO A 442 -3.67 23.02 -7.49
C PRO A 442 -5.09 22.48 -7.30
N GLU A 443 -6.03 23.02 -8.07
CA GLU A 443 -7.34 22.44 -8.27
C GLU A 443 -7.52 22.10 -9.75
N ILE A 444 -7.82 20.84 -10.07
CA ILE A 444 -8.11 20.41 -11.44
C ILE A 444 -9.53 20.84 -11.79
N GLN A 445 -9.63 21.79 -12.72
CA GLN A 445 -10.91 22.30 -13.22
C GLN A 445 -11.47 21.42 -14.32
N GLU A 446 -10.62 21.05 -15.28
CA GLU A 446 -10.99 20.26 -16.44
C GLU A 446 -9.91 19.21 -16.74
N ILE A 447 -10.33 17.97 -16.97
CA ILE A 447 -9.51 16.86 -17.44
C ILE A 447 -10.41 15.87 -18.19
N PRO A 448 -9.99 15.29 -19.33
CA PRO A 448 -10.73 14.23 -19.98
C PRO A 448 -10.94 13.03 -19.06
N GLN A 449 -12.14 12.48 -19.00
CA GLN A 449 -12.45 11.31 -18.16
C GLN A 449 -11.99 10.01 -18.79
N ILE A 450 -11.92 9.93 -20.13
CA ILE A 450 -11.42 8.78 -20.89
C ILE A 450 -10.27 9.28 -21.76
N ILE A 451 -9.14 8.60 -21.69
CA ILE A 451 -7.91 8.96 -22.38
C ILE A 451 -7.36 7.71 -23.03
N ARG A 452 -6.87 7.84 -24.29
CA ARG A 452 -6.25 6.72 -25.03
C ARG A 452 -4.75 6.71 -24.85
N TYR A 453 -4.13 5.55 -25.08
CA TYR A 453 -2.68 5.44 -25.08
C TYR A 453 -2.06 6.39 -26.12
N GLY A 454 -0.99 7.10 -25.71
CA GLY A 454 -0.27 8.05 -26.53
C GLY A 454 -1.02 9.33 -26.88
N GLU A 455 -2.26 9.51 -26.40
CA GLU A 455 -3.06 10.71 -26.63
C GLU A 455 -2.41 11.95 -26.01
N VAL A 456 -2.42 13.05 -26.76
CA VAL A 456 -2.07 14.38 -26.24
C VAL A 456 -3.35 15.10 -25.85
N PHE A 457 -3.43 15.55 -24.61
CA PHE A 457 -4.64 16.17 -24.06
C PHE A 457 -4.28 17.35 -23.15
N ASP A 458 -5.23 18.26 -22.97
CA ASP A 458 -5.07 19.40 -22.09
C ASP A 458 -5.76 19.18 -20.74
N VAL A 459 -5.11 19.67 -19.68
CA VAL A 459 -5.64 19.76 -18.33
C VAL A 459 -5.63 21.23 -17.90
N PHE A 460 -6.75 21.69 -17.34
CA PHE A 460 -6.85 23.05 -16.80
C PHE A 460 -6.87 22.99 -15.28
N VAL A 461 -5.99 23.78 -14.67
CA VAL A 461 -5.86 23.86 -13.22
C VAL A 461 -5.88 25.30 -12.74
N THR A 462 -6.36 25.53 -11.52
CA THR A 462 -6.18 26.80 -10.81
C THR A 462 -5.21 26.61 -9.67
N VAL A 463 -4.37 27.63 -9.41
CA VAL A 463 -3.43 27.68 -8.29
C VAL A 463 -3.52 29.06 -7.64
N PRO A 464 -3.71 29.16 -6.30
CA PRO A 464 -3.84 30.46 -5.63
C PRO A 464 -2.61 31.36 -5.76
N LEU A 465 -1.41 30.78 -5.70
CA LEU A 465 -0.15 31.51 -5.89
C LEU A 465 0.40 31.31 -7.32
N PRO A 466 1.20 32.26 -7.83
CA PRO A 466 1.86 32.09 -9.11
C PRO A 466 2.68 30.80 -9.17
N VAL A 467 2.54 30.07 -10.27
CA VAL A 467 3.28 28.83 -10.52
C VAL A 467 4.75 29.14 -10.77
N VAL A 468 5.63 28.40 -10.09
CA VAL A 468 7.06 28.41 -10.31
C VAL A 468 7.48 27.06 -10.86
N GLY A 469 8.03 27.03 -12.08
CA GLY A 469 8.40 25.79 -12.75
C GLY A 469 7.22 25.12 -13.48
N ILE A 470 7.19 23.80 -13.44
CA ILE A 470 6.21 22.98 -14.18
C ILE A 470 5.23 22.35 -13.19
N ILE A 471 3.94 22.45 -13.48
CA ILE A 471 2.93 21.61 -12.80
C ILE A 471 2.98 20.23 -13.43
N GLN A 472 3.28 19.22 -12.64
CA GLN A 472 3.31 17.84 -13.09
C GLN A 472 1.92 17.21 -13.07
N MET A 473 1.70 16.20 -13.91
CA MET A 473 0.50 15.34 -13.88
C MET A 473 0.92 13.92 -13.58
N ASN A 474 0.48 13.40 -12.43
CA ASN A 474 0.85 12.09 -11.95
C ASN A 474 -0.39 11.22 -11.77
N TRP A 475 -0.33 9.96 -12.22
CA TRP A 475 -1.43 9.00 -12.16
C TRP A 475 -1.11 7.87 -11.21
N GLY A 476 -1.91 7.73 -10.15
CA GLY A 476 -1.82 6.63 -9.21
C GLY A 476 -2.92 5.60 -9.44
N SER A 477 -2.57 4.32 -9.56
CA SER A 477 -3.57 3.25 -9.50
C SER A 477 -4.08 3.07 -8.08
N ALA A 478 -5.32 2.61 -7.91
CA ALA A 478 -5.83 2.15 -6.63
C ALA A 478 -5.44 0.67 -6.44
N PRO A 479 -4.62 0.34 -5.43
CA PRO A 479 -4.22 -1.03 -5.18
C PRO A 479 -5.20 -1.78 -4.27
N PHE A 480 -5.05 -3.10 -4.24
CA PHE A 480 -5.58 -3.95 -3.18
C PHE A 480 -4.50 -4.17 -2.12
N ALA A 481 -4.61 -3.48 -0.99
CA ALA A 481 -3.63 -3.57 0.10
C ALA A 481 -3.94 -4.73 1.03
N THR A 482 -2.93 -5.55 1.31
CA THR A 482 -2.99 -6.65 2.27
C THR A 482 -1.59 -7.09 2.68
N HIS A 483 -1.40 -7.48 3.94
CA HIS A 483 -0.18 -8.13 4.43
C HIS A 483 1.13 -7.47 3.95
N SER A 484 1.23 -6.17 4.07
CA SER A 484 2.42 -5.37 3.70
C SER A 484 2.72 -5.31 2.19
N PHE A 485 1.77 -5.70 1.34
CA PHE A 485 1.91 -5.61 -0.10
C PHE A 485 0.66 -5.04 -0.76
N SER A 486 0.83 -3.93 -1.47
CA SER A 486 -0.21 -3.24 -2.23
C SER A 486 -0.24 -3.76 -3.66
N GLN A 487 -1.08 -4.78 -3.91
CA GLN A 487 -1.18 -5.47 -5.20
C GLN A 487 -1.73 -4.53 -6.28
N GLY A 488 -1.03 -4.47 -7.41
CA GLY A 488 -1.38 -3.59 -8.53
C GLY A 488 -1.06 -2.10 -8.30
N GLN A 489 -0.32 -1.74 -7.24
CA GLN A 489 0.10 -0.37 -6.99
C GLN A 489 1.05 0.12 -8.08
N ARG A 490 0.78 1.33 -8.59
CA ARG A 490 1.59 1.97 -9.63
C ARG A 490 1.42 3.48 -9.60
N LEU A 491 2.52 4.20 -9.81
CA LEU A 491 2.52 5.64 -10.04
C LEU A 491 3.23 5.93 -11.37
N VAL A 492 2.59 6.73 -12.23
CA VAL A 492 3.16 7.17 -13.51
C VAL A 492 3.17 8.70 -13.52
N LYS A 493 4.35 9.29 -13.70
CA LYS A 493 4.52 10.72 -13.93
C LYS A 493 4.49 10.98 -15.42
N LEU A 494 3.46 11.68 -15.90
CA LEU A 494 3.26 11.92 -17.31
C LEU A 494 4.32 12.87 -17.90
N THR A 495 4.55 12.75 -19.19
CA THR A 495 5.25 13.79 -19.94
C THR A 495 4.33 15.01 -20.08
N VAL A 496 4.79 16.15 -19.62
CA VAL A 496 4.03 17.42 -19.65
C VAL A 496 4.84 18.53 -20.33
N ALA A 497 4.15 19.36 -21.11
CA ALA A 497 4.72 20.60 -21.62
C ALA A 497 4.76 21.68 -20.51
N PRO A 498 5.55 22.74 -20.65
CA PRO A 498 5.51 23.87 -19.74
C PRO A 498 4.10 24.42 -19.57
N SER A 499 3.72 24.71 -18.32
CA SER A 499 2.39 25.25 -18.00
C SER A 499 2.19 26.63 -18.61
N VAL A 500 1.07 26.85 -19.33
CA VAL A 500 0.76 28.09 -20.00
C VAL A 500 -0.34 28.81 -19.23
N PRO A 501 -0.15 30.10 -18.85
CA PRO A 501 -1.22 30.90 -18.26
C PRO A 501 -2.46 30.96 -19.17
N ASP A 502 -3.65 30.73 -18.60
CA ASP A 502 -4.96 30.73 -19.28
C ASP A 502 -5.99 31.55 -18.47
N GLY A 503 -5.57 32.70 -17.96
CA GLY A 503 -6.34 33.56 -17.09
C GLY A 503 -5.68 33.77 -15.73
N VAL A 504 -6.38 34.49 -14.84
CA VAL A 504 -5.86 34.81 -13.52
C VAL A 504 -5.84 33.55 -12.65
N GLY A 505 -4.64 33.11 -12.26
CA GLY A 505 -4.45 31.91 -11.44
C GLY A 505 -4.81 30.60 -12.15
N ARG A 506 -5.20 30.63 -13.43
CA ARG A 506 -5.53 29.47 -14.25
C ARG A 506 -4.39 29.15 -15.20
N TYR A 507 -4.11 27.85 -15.36
CA TYR A 507 -3.04 27.35 -16.21
C TYR A 507 -3.54 26.17 -17.04
N ARG A 508 -3.10 26.11 -18.30
CA ARG A 508 -3.25 24.94 -19.17
C ARG A 508 -1.96 24.12 -19.13
N ILE A 509 -2.12 22.82 -18.97
CA ILE A 509 -1.04 21.83 -18.98
C ILE A 509 -1.32 20.86 -20.12
N GLN A 510 -0.47 20.81 -21.12
CA GLN A 510 -0.55 19.79 -22.15
C GLN A 510 0.19 18.54 -21.71
N CYS A 511 -0.50 17.42 -21.68
CA CYS A 511 -0.02 16.13 -21.21
C CYS A 511 0.02 15.11 -22.35
N THR A 512 0.96 14.19 -22.31
CA THR A 512 0.98 13.00 -23.17
C THR A 512 0.67 11.77 -22.32
N ALA A 513 -0.34 11.01 -22.72
CA ALA A 513 -0.72 9.77 -22.05
C ALA A 513 0.38 8.70 -22.17
N PRO A 514 0.44 7.72 -21.24
CA PRO A 514 1.33 6.57 -21.35
C PRO A 514 1.18 5.86 -22.70
N PRO A 515 2.28 5.30 -23.25
CA PRO A 515 2.26 4.76 -24.61
C PRO A 515 1.48 3.45 -24.74
N ASN A 516 1.37 2.65 -23.68
CA ASN A 516 0.78 1.31 -23.74
C ASN A 516 0.38 0.76 -22.37
N GLY A 517 -0.22 -0.42 -22.36
CA GLY A 517 -0.67 -1.11 -21.15
C GLY A 517 0.45 -1.66 -20.26
N ALA A 518 1.68 -1.80 -20.74
CA ALA A 518 2.81 -2.20 -19.89
C ALA A 518 3.22 -1.07 -18.95
N VAL A 519 3.12 0.19 -19.42
CA VAL A 519 3.33 1.40 -18.59
C VAL A 519 2.13 1.66 -17.68
N SER A 520 0.93 1.60 -18.23
CA SER A 520 -0.33 1.81 -17.49
C SER A 520 -1.37 0.80 -17.96
N PRO A 521 -1.60 -0.31 -17.25
CA PRO A 521 -2.69 -1.23 -17.59
C PRO A 521 -4.02 -0.50 -17.76
N PRO A 522 -4.91 -0.98 -18.65
CA PRO A 522 -6.19 -0.31 -18.85
C PRO A 522 -7.02 -0.32 -17.57
N GLY A 523 -7.63 0.82 -17.23
CA GLY A 523 -8.40 0.94 -15.99
C GLY A 523 -8.49 2.37 -15.48
N TYR A 524 -8.89 2.49 -14.23
CA TYR A 524 -9.08 3.78 -13.56
C TYR A 524 -7.85 4.20 -12.75
N TYR A 525 -7.52 5.48 -12.83
CA TYR A 525 -6.40 6.08 -12.11
C TYR A 525 -6.84 7.38 -11.41
N MET A 526 -6.24 7.64 -10.26
CA MET A 526 -6.29 8.93 -9.58
C MET A 526 -5.29 9.88 -10.26
N ALA A 527 -5.77 10.87 -11.00
CA ALA A 527 -4.95 11.88 -11.64
C ALA A 527 -4.75 13.06 -10.70
N PHE A 528 -3.49 13.36 -10.37
CA PHE A 528 -3.09 14.47 -9.52
C PHE A 528 -2.31 15.49 -10.33
N ALA A 529 -2.68 16.77 -10.23
CA ALA A 529 -1.82 17.87 -10.59
C ALA A 529 -0.89 18.18 -9.41
N VAL A 530 0.42 18.26 -9.62
CA VAL A 530 1.39 18.48 -8.55
C VAL A 530 2.18 19.76 -8.81
N ASN A 531 2.01 20.77 -7.95
CA ASN A 531 2.70 22.03 -8.02
C ASN A 531 3.67 22.18 -6.84
N GLN A 532 4.96 22.32 -7.12
CA GLN A 532 6.00 22.47 -6.09
C GLN A 532 5.90 21.41 -4.97
N GLY A 533 5.63 20.14 -5.35
CA GLY A 533 5.49 19.03 -4.42
C GLY A 533 4.15 18.98 -3.68
N VAL A 534 3.17 19.82 -4.03
CA VAL A 534 1.82 19.80 -3.43
C VAL A 534 0.83 19.24 -4.43
N PRO A 535 0.19 18.09 -4.15
CA PRO A 535 -0.79 17.49 -5.05
C PRO A 535 -2.17 18.13 -4.90
N SER A 536 -2.92 18.19 -6.00
CA SER A 536 -4.36 18.48 -6.01
C SER A 536 -5.16 17.39 -5.29
N ILE A 537 -6.47 17.61 -5.15
CA ILE A 537 -7.42 16.50 -5.04
C ILE A 537 -7.42 15.78 -6.39
N ALA A 538 -7.42 14.45 -6.38
CA ALA A 538 -7.43 13.64 -7.59
C ALA A 538 -8.74 13.75 -8.36
N ARG A 539 -8.63 13.63 -9.68
CA ARG A 539 -9.77 13.30 -10.55
C ARG A 539 -9.59 11.86 -11.04
N TRP A 540 -10.66 11.08 -10.97
CA TRP A 540 -10.64 9.76 -11.56
C TRP A 540 -10.72 9.85 -13.09
N ILE A 541 -9.77 9.24 -13.76
CA ILE A 541 -9.72 9.11 -15.22
C ILE A 541 -9.64 7.63 -15.59
N ARG A 542 -10.02 7.29 -16.79
CA ARG A 542 -9.91 5.94 -17.33
C ARG A 542 -8.99 5.94 -18.55
N ILE A 543 -7.93 5.09 -18.51
CA ILE A 543 -7.11 4.83 -19.69
C ILE A 543 -7.66 3.62 -20.44
N VAL A 544 -7.72 3.75 -21.77
CA VAL A 544 -8.24 2.72 -22.68
C VAL A 544 -7.33 2.60 -23.91
N SER A 545 -7.38 1.44 -24.55
CA SER A 545 -6.69 1.17 -25.82
C SER A 545 -7.27 1.98 -26.99
#